data_961f85d4fcd674ef06a25b64c69ef57a
#
_entry.id   961f85d4fcd674ef06a25b64c69ef57a
#
_cell.length_a   1.000
_cell.length_b   1.000
_cell.length_c   1.000
_cell.angle_alpha   90.00
_cell.angle_beta   90.00
_cell.angle_gamma   90.00
#
_symmetry.space_group_name_H-M   'P 1'
#
loop_
_entity.id
_entity.type
_entity.pdbx_description
1 polymer ?
#
loop_
_entity_poly.entity_id
_entity_poly.type
_entity_poly.pdbx_seq_one_letter_code
_entity_poly.pdbx_strand_id
1 'polypeptide(L)'
;VTGRRRSQLVALAGSLAALLPALALSGFTVDDALITARYAHHLARGLGYRFNAAGPVTDGVTPLGWAFALSPFAAGGPLAALAAAKAIGVAAWTLAAGALALAVDRASGRPARFAALALVPASAPLGAWAAAGMETGVVAALGALAVALPALGWALAGAACAGAAAALRPELLPFALVVSLAALAAPRSGGAGAAPPTPPAPPAPPAPPAPPAPLVPVERPAWARALAALALAGLPFVAVAAARLAIFGRAAPLAALAKAPDAALGARYALACFLLTGPVALVAPVAWRALPAWPRGLLAAVAVHFLAVAAAGGDWMPLSRLVVPALPATVLAAAHVASAAGARATALRIALALAGQLFVMIRVGPTAARVGGDRLRVIEELRGALAGAEVVAALDIGWLGAATGATLVDLAGVTDPAIAALPGGHTTKRIPGALLDARGVDALVLLLAEGQALASPWTASRFARGVEQHLARLPGAGEAFAPAAVSGVPHLRYVVLRRRAGGEAAAVAPR
;
A
#
# COMPACT_ATOMS: atom_id res chain seq x y z
N VAL A 1 7.80 -26.24 -28.45
CA VAL A 1 8.23 -24.97 -27.82
C VAL A 1 9.26 -25.32 -26.77
N THR A 2 10.50 -24.82 -26.89
CA THR A 2 11.54 -25.03 -25.90
C THR A 2 11.11 -24.55 -24.53
N GLY A 3 11.52 -25.20 -23.44
CA GLY A 3 11.09 -24.84 -22.07
C GLY A 3 11.31 -23.35 -21.73
N ARG A 4 12.35 -22.73 -22.31
CA ARG A 4 12.65 -21.29 -22.17
C ARG A 4 11.56 -20.38 -22.78
N ARG A 5 11.08 -20.68 -24.00
CA ARG A 5 10.01 -19.92 -24.64
C ARG A 5 8.69 -20.00 -23.86
N ARG A 6 8.38 -21.18 -23.32
CA ARG A 6 7.20 -21.35 -22.46
C ARG A 6 7.29 -20.49 -21.20
N SER A 7 8.41 -20.49 -20.50
CA SER A 7 8.61 -19.66 -19.31
C SER A 7 8.47 -18.15 -19.62
N GLN A 8 9.02 -17.70 -20.75
CA GLN A 8 8.87 -16.32 -21.20
C GLN A 8 7.40 -15.94 -21.47
N LEU A 9 6.64 -16.82 -22.13
CA LEU A 9 5.21 -16.59 -22.39
C LEU A 9 4.39 -16.56 -21.11
N VAL A 10 4.68 -17.41 -20.13
CA VAL A 10 4.00 -17.42 -18.83
C VAL A 10 4.29 -16.12 -18.07
N ALA A 11 5.55 -15.69 -18.01
CA ALA A 11 5.90 -14.42 -17.36
C ALA A 11 5.22 -13.22 -18.03
N LEU A 12 5.28 -13.16 -19.35
CA LEU A 12 4.62 -12.08 -20.13
C LEU A 12 3.11 -12.07 -19.90
N ALA A 13 2.46 -13.24 -19.94
CA ALA A 13 1.02 -13.33 -19.69
C ALA A 13 0.65 -12.86 -18.27
N GLY A 14 1.44 -13.23 -17.25
CA GLY A 14 1.24 -12.73 -15.88
C GLY A 14 1.42 -11.23 -15.76
N SER A 15 2.44 -10.66 -16.41
CA SER A 15 2.67 -9.22 -16.43
C SER A 15 1.54 -8.46 -17.12
N LEU A 16 1.12 -8.90 -18.32
CA LEU A 16 0.02 -8.28 -19.07
C LEU A 16 -1.31 -8.39 -18.31
N ALA A 17 -1.57 -9.52 -17.70
CA ALA A 17 -2.76 -9.75 -16.92
C ALA A 17 -2.84 -8.83 -15.69
N ALA A 18 -1.71 -8.57 -15.02
CA ALA A 18 -1.63 -7.64 -13.89
C ALA A 18 -1.70 -6.16 -14.31
N LEU A 19 -1.29 -5.84 -15.53
CA LEU A 19 -1.34 -4.49 -16.07
C LEU A 19 -2.78 -4.03 -16.32
N LEU A 20 -3.69 -4.93 -16.76
CA LEU A 20 -5.07 -4.57 -17.11
C LEU A 20 -5.84 -3.87 -15.98
N PRO A 21 -5.96 -4.44 -14.75
CA PRO A 21 -6.64 -3.76 -13.66
C PRO A 21 -5.90 -2.49 -13.20
N ALA A 22 -4.56 -2.43 -13.31
CA ALA A 22 -3.80 -1.23 -12.98
C ALA A 22 -4.11 -0.07 -13.95
N LEU A 23 -4.25 -0.35 -15.24
CA LEU A 23 -4.65 0.64 -16.24
C LEU A 23 -6.11 1.04 -16.07
N ALA A 24 -7.02 0.07 -15.88
CA ALA A 24 -8.45 0.34 -15.66
C ALA A 24 -8.69 1.23 -14.42
N LEU A 25 -7.84 1.13 -13.40
CA LEU A 25 -7.92 1.88 -12.15
C LEU A 25 -6.84 2.96 -12.05
N SER A 26 -6.23 3.39 -13.16
CA SER A 26 -5.15 4.38 -13.17
C SER A 26 -5.54 5.74 -12.60
N GLY A 27 -6.83 6.08 -12.59
CA GLY A 27 -7.37 7.25 -11.92
C GLY A 27 -7.40 7.14 -10.39
N PHE A 28 -7.29 5.94 -9.83
CA PHE A 28 -7.28 5.76 -8.38
C PHE A 28 -6.08 6.48 -7.75
N THR A 29 -6.36 7.34 -6.80
CA THR A 29 -5.35 8.15 -6.10
C THR A 29 -5.89 8.52 -4.72
N VAL A 30 -4.99 8.61 -3.75
CA VAL A 30 -5.31 8.98 -2.37
C VAL A 30 -4.53 10.21 -1.95
N ASP A 31 -5.02 10.94 -0.95
CA ASP A 31 -4.39 12.16 -0.43
C ASP A 31 -2.95 11.93 0.04
N ASP A 32 -2.73 10.83 0.77
CA ASP A 32 -1.41 10.47 1.33
C ASP A 32 -0.30 10.36 0.26
N ALA A 33 -0.66 10.03 -0.99
CA ALA A 33 0.31 9.98 -2.09
C ALA A 33 0.92 11.36 -2.37
N LEU A 34 0.11 12.42 -2.28
CA LEU A 34 0.56 13.79 -2.47
C LEU A 34 1.29 14.36 -1.25
N ILE A 35 1.03 13.84 -0.03
CA ILE A 35 1.85 14.15 1.14
C ILE A 35 3.30 13.73 0.85
N THR A 36 3.50 12.47 0.44
CA THR A 36 4.84 11.96 0.08
C THR A 36 5.45 12.74 -1.09
N ALA A 37 4.66 13.06 -2.10
CA ALA A 37 5.10 13.83 -3.27
C ALA A 37 5.58 15.24 -2.89
N ARG A 38 4.95 15.90 -1.89
CA ARG A 38 5.39 17.20 -1.38
C ARG A 38 6.72 17.09 -0.64
N TYR A 39 6.93 16.06 0.19
CA TYR A 39 8.25 15.79 0.78
C TYR A 39 9.31 15.57 -0.29
N ALA A 40 9.01 14.78 -1.32
CA ALA A 40 9.92 14.54 -2.45
C ALA A 40 10.28 15.84 -3.19
N HIS A 41 9.30 16.72 -3.41
CA HIS A 41 9.51 18.02 -4.02
C HIS A 41 10.42 18.94 -3.20
N HIS A 42 10.21 18.97 -1.87
CA HIS A 42 11.09 19.75 -0.99
C HIS A 42 12.52 19.19 -0.93
N LEU A 43 12.68 17.86 -0.95
CA LEU A 43 14.00 17.23 -1.10
C LEU A 43 14.67 17.63 -2.42
N ALA A 44 13.95 17.56 -3.54
CA ALA A 44 14.47 17.95 -4.87
C ALA A 44 14.91 19.41 -4.92
N ARG A 45 14.31 20.27 -4.12
CA ARG A 45 14.66 21.71 -4.01
C ARG A 45 15.74 22.00 -2.96
N GLY A 46 16.31 20.97 -2.31
CA GLY A 46 17.33 21.16 -1.27
C GLY A 46 16.79 21.69 0.07
N LEU A 47 15.46 21.74 0.25
CA LEU A 47 14.83 22.20 1.49
C LEU A 47 14.87 21.17 2.62
N GLY A 48 15.28 19.93 2.31
CA GLY A 48 15.35 18.82 3.27
C GLY A 48 14.01 18.09 3.45
N TYR A 49 13.98 17.15 4.41
CA TYR A 49 12.83 16.29 4.67
C TYR A 49 11.77 17.04 5.50
N ARG A 50 10.99 17.89 4.82
CA ARG A 50 9.99 18.80 5.44
C ARG A 50 8.69 18.79 4.66
N PHE A 51 7.57 18.88 5.38
CA PHE A 51 6.27 19.05 4.75
C PHE A 51 6.01 20.50 4.33
N ASN A 52 6.35 21.46 5.19
CA ASN A 52 6.31 22.90 4.88
C ASN A 52 7.73 23.43 4.64
N ALA A 53 7.93 24.26 3.64
CA ALA A 53 9.25 24.75 3.23
C ALA A 53 10.02 25.43 4.37
N ALA A 54 9.35 26.27 5.15
CA ALA A 54 9.90 26.96 6.33
C ALA A 54 9.66 26.18 7.65
N GLY A 55 8.99 25.00 7.61
CA GLY A 55 8.63 24.24 8.79
C GLY A 55 9.76 23.37 9.33
N PRO A 56 9.55 22.70 10.46
CA PRO A 56 10.50 21.74 11.02
C PRO A 56 10.62 20.49 10.17
N VAL A 57 11.68 19.72 10.39
CA VAL A 57 11.80 18.35 9.89
C VAL A 57 10.78 17.48 10.62
N THR A 58 9.87 16.84 9.89
CA THR A 58 8.80 16.03 10.47
C THR A 58 8.66 14.69 9.74
N ASP A 59 8.28 13.63 10.49
CA ASP A 59 8.09 12.26 9.97
C ASP A 59 6.62 12.03 9.60
N GLY A 60 6.15 12.72 8.57
CA GLY A 60 4.76 12.61 8.09
C GLY A 60 4.51 11.46 7.11
N VAL A 61 5.51 10.66 6.78
CA VAL A 61 5.42 9.59 5.76
C VAL A 61 5.86 8.26 6.33
N THR A 62 4.94 7.29 6.39
CA THR A 62 5.27 5.94 6.91
C THR A 62 6.43 5.27 6.15
N PRO A 63 6.48 5.22 4.80
CA PRO A 63 7.63 4.71 4.07
C PRO A 63 8.74 5.77 3.93
N LEU A 64 9.56 5.95 4.96
CA LEU A 64 10.60 7.00 5.03
C LEU A 64 11.43 7.13 3.73
N GLY A 65 11.86 6.00 3.14
CA GLY A 65 12.66 5.98 1.91
C GLY A 65 11.91 6.38 0.64
N TRP A 66 10.57 6.38 0.66
CA TRP A 66 9.78 6.58 -0.56
C TRP A 66 9.88 8.02 -1.09
N ALA A 67 9.87 9.01 -0.22
CA ALA A 67 10.06 10.40 -0.63
C ALA A 67 11.45 10.65 -1.24
N PHE A 68 12.50 10.00 -0.71
CA PHE A 68 13.85 10.04 -1.31
C PHE A 68 13.88 9.38 -2.70
N ALA A 69 13.23 8.22 -2.86
CA ALA A 69 13.15 7.54 -4.15
C ALA A 69 12.41 8.37 -5.22
N LEU A 70 11.45 9.19 -4.81
CA LEU A 70 10.69 10.07 -5.71
C LEU A 70 11.36 11.42 -5.98
N SER A 71 12.31 11.85 -5.13
CA SER A 71 12.90 13.19 -5.23
C SER A 71 13.53 13.50 -6.59
N PRO A 72 14.20 12.57 -7.32
CA PRO A 72 14.72 12.85 -8.66
C PRO A 72 13.66 13.23 -9.69
N PHE A 73 12.41 12.81 -9.47
CA PHE A 73 11.28 13.06 -10.38
C PHE A 73 10.40 14.24 -9.93
N ALA A 74 10.75 14.89 -8.82
CA ALA A 74 9.91 15.87 -8.15
C ALA A 74 10.25 17.33 -8.47
N ALA A 75 11.21 17.60 -9.36
CA ALA A 75 11.62 18.96 -9.73
C ALA A 75 10.45 19.79 -10.28
N GLY A 76 9.56 19.18 -11.06
CA GLY A 76 8.35 19.80 -11.62
C GLY A 76 7.18 19.98 -10.63
N GLY A 77 7.37 19.66 -9.35
CA GLY A 77 6.36 19.80 -8.31
C GLY A 77 5.76 18.48 -7.82
N PRO A 78 4.84 18.56 -6.84
CA PRO A 78 4.21 17.35 -6.25
C PRO A 78 3.45 16.49 -7.26
N LEU A 79 2.81 17.08 -8.27
CA LEU A 79 2.08 16.32 -9.30
C LEU A 79 3.02 15.52 -10.21
N ALA A 80 4.23 16.03 -10.51
CA ALA A 80 5.24 15.29 -11.25
C ALA A 80 5.75 14.08 -10.43
N ALA A 81 6.00 14.26 -9.14
CA ALA A 81 6.34 13.17 -8.23
C ALA A 81 5.24 12.11 -8.14
N LEU A 82 3.96 12.53 -8.09
CA LEU A 82 2.81 11.63 -8.10
C LEU A 82 2.76 10.79 -9.39
N ALA A 83 2.96 11.43 -10.55
CA ALA A 83 2.97 10.72 -11.83
C ALA A 83 4.09 9.66 -11.89
N ALA A 84 5.29 10.01 -11.43
CA ALA A 84 6.40 9.07 -11.31
C ALA A 84 6.09 7.93 -10.33
N ALA A 85 5.50 8.22 -9.17
CA ALA A 85 5.12 7.22 -8.19
C ALA A 85 4.13 6.19 -8.76
N LYS A 86 3.12 6.65 -9.53
CA LYS A 86 2.18 5.79 -10.24
C LYS A 86 2.89 4.89 -11.26
N ALA A 87 3.74 5.47 -12.10
CA ALA A 87 4.48 4.73 -13.12
C ALA A 87 5.39 3.66 -12.50
N ILE A 88 6.15 4.02 -11.44
CA ILE A 88 7.03 3.09 -10.70
C ILE A 88 6.20 1.97 -10.05
N GLY A 89 5.08 2.30 -9.40
CA GLY A 89 4.21 1.32 -8.74
C GLY A 89 3.64 0.31 -9.74
N VAL A 90 3.12 0.77 -10.88
CA VAL A 90 2.57 -0.09 -11.95
C VAL A 90 3.69 -0.95 -12.55
N ALA A 91 4.84 -0.35 -12.89
CA ALA A 91 5.96 -1.10 -13.48
C ALA A 91 6.50 -2.17 -12.52
N ALA A 92 6.73 -1.83 -11.26
CA ALA A 92 7.21 -2.78 -10.25
C ALA A 92 6.22 -3.94 -10.07
N TRP A 93 4.93 -3.64 -9.91
CA TRP A 93 3.90 -4.67 -9.74
C TRP A 93 3.80 -5.58 -10.97
N THR A 94 3.72 -5.04 -12.17
CA THR A 94 3.58 -5.85 -13.40
C THR A 94 4.78 -6.75 -13.65
N LEU A 95 6.00 -6.28 -13.38
CA LEU A 95 7.21 -7.11 -13.50
C LEU A 95 7.23 -8.24 -12.45
N ALA A 96 6.89 -7.93 -11.20
CA ALA A 96 6.83 -8.93 -10.13
C ALA A 96 5.71 -9.96 -10.35
N ALA A 97 4.59 -9.56 -10.94
CA ALA A 97 3.51 -10.46 -11.33
C ALA A 97 3.93 -11.49 -12.37
N GLY A 98 4.84 -11.14 -13.28
CA GLY A 98 5.47 -12.10 -14.19
C GLY A 98 6.27 -13.17 -13.46
N ALA A 99 7.07 -12.79 -12.46
CA ALA A 99 7.81 -13.74 -11.62
C ALA A 99 6.85 -14.61 -10.78
N LEU A 100 5.78 -14.02 -10.25
CA LEU A 100 4.74 -14.75 -9.52
C LEU A 100 4.05 -15.79 -10.43
N ALA A 101 3.71 -15.42 -11.66
CA ALA A 101 3.12 -16.34 -12.64
C ALA A 101 4.03 -17.54 -12.93
N LEU A 102 5.35 -17.32 -13.05
CA LEU A 102 6.34 -18.40 -13.19
C LEU A 102 6.37 -19.31 -11.96
N ALA A 103 6.34 -18.74 -10.75
CA ALA A 103 6.32 -19.51 -9.51
C ALA A 103 5.07 -20.37 -9.42
N VAL A 104 3.92 -19.82 -9.78
CA VAL A 104 2.64 -20.54 -9.83
C VAL A 104 2.66 -21.64 -10.91
N ASP A 105 3.19 -21.40 -12.11
CA ASP A 105 3.31 -22.42 -13.16
C ASP A 105 4.18 -23.60 -12.71
N ARG A 106 5.22 -23.34 -11.91
CA ARG A 106 6.06 -24.39 -11.32
C ARG A 106 5.37 -25.16 -10.20
N ALA A 107 4.60 -24.45 -9.35
CA ALA A 107 3.92 -25.06 -8.21
C ALA A 107 2.73 -25.91 -8.61
N SER A 108 2.17 -25.70 -9.80
CA SER A 108 0.89 -26.24 -10.22
C SER A 108 1.02 -27.29 -11.29
N GLY A 109 0.29 -28.39 -11.13
CA GLY A 109 -0.09 -29.28 -12.24
C GLY A 109 -1.04 -28.54 -13.23
N ARG A 110 -1.41 -29.24 -14.33
CA ARG A 110 -2.21 -28.67 -15.44
C ARG A 110 -3.45 -27.83 -15.07
N PRO A 111 -4.28 -28.15 -14.07
CA PRO A 111 -5.48 -27.34 -13.73
C PRO A 111 -5.18 -26.01 -13.08
N ALA A 112 -4.08 -25.86 -12.37
CA ALA A 112 -3.75 -24.65 -11.65
C ALA A 112 -3.20 -23.52 -12.56
N ARG A 113 -2.84 -23.81 -13.80
CA ARG A 113 -2.40 -22.78 -14.78
C ARG A 113 -3.51 -21.75 -15.07
N PHE A 114 -4.75 -22.20 -15.20
CA PHE A 114 -5.88 -21.32 -15.38
C PHE A 114 -6.21 -20.53 -14.10
N ALA A 115 -6.05 -21.15 -12.92
CA ALA A 115 -6.28 -20.49 -11.64
C ALA A 115 -5.30 -19.34 -11.41
N ALA A 116 -4.03 -19.53 -11.75
CA ALA A 116 -3.01 -18.51 -11.58
C ALA A 116 -3.18 -17.33 -12.54
N LEU A 117 -3.44 -17.62 -13.81
CA LEU A 117 -3.69 -16.60 -14.83
C LEU A 117 -4.99 -15.83 -14.56
N ALA A 118 -5.97 -16.45 -13.91
CA ALA A 118 -7.22 -15.80 -13.55
C ALA A 118 -7.16 -15.01 -12.23
N LEU A 119 -6.33 -15.42 -11.26
CA LEU A 119 -6.25 -14.79 -9.94
C LEU A 119 -5.34 -13.56 -9.90
N VAL A 120 -4.27 -13.54 -10.69
CA VAL A 120 -3.39 -12.35 -10.77
C VAL A 120 -4.09 -11.18 -11.46
N PRO A 121 -4.72 -11.34 -12.65
CA PRO A 121 -5.43 -10.26 -13.31
C PRO A 121 -6.75 -9.88 -12.62
N ALA A 122 -7.37 -10.81 -11.92
CA ALA A 122 -8.63 -10.56 -11.22
C ALA A 122 -8.46 -9.75 -9.93
N SER A 123 -7.25 -9.40 -9.51
CA SER A 123 -7.02 -8.64 -8.30
C SER A 123 -7.17 -7.12 -8.52
N ALA A 124 -8.41 -6.64 -8.47
CA ALA A 124 -8.70 -5.22 -8.49
C ALA A 124 -7.96 -4.42 -7.38
N PRO A 125 -7.85 -4.92 -6.12
CA PRO A 125 -7.05 -4.25 -5.10
C PRO A 125 -5.59 -4.07 -5.48
N LEU A 126 -4.93 -5.10 -6.03
CA LEU A 126 -3.53 -5.02 -6.47
C LEU A 126 -3.36 -3.99 -7.60
N GLY A 127 -4.25 -4.01 -8.60
CA GLY A 127 -4.23 -3.03 -9.70
C GLY A 127 -4.43 -1.60 -9.22
N ALA A 128 -5.43 -1.35 -8.38
CA ALA A 128 -5.70 -0.03 -7.82
C ALA A 128 -4.51 0.51 -7.02
N TRP A 129 -3.97 -0.28 -6.11
CA TRP A 129 -2.87 0.17 -5.26
C TRP A 129 -1.53 0.24 -6.00
N ALA A 130 -1.33 -0.51 -7.07
CA ALA A 130 -0.20 -0.31 -7.97
C ALA A 130 -0.25 1.08 -8.64
N ALA A 131 -1.46 1.54 -9.00
CA ALA A 131 -1.69 2.82 -9.67
C ALA A 131 -1.98 4.00 -8.72
N ALA A 132 -2.06 3.79 -7.40
CA ALA A 132 -2.47 4.81 -6.42
C ALA A 132 -1.48 5.97 -6.25
N GLY A 133 -0.21 5.81 -6.64
CA GLY A 133 0.86 6.78 -6.42
C GLY A 133 1.51 6.68 -5.04
N MET A 134 1.10 5.71 -4.22
CA MET A 134 1.77 5.35 -2.97
C MET A 134 2.86 4.28 -3.20
N GLU A 135 3.65 4.01 -2.17
CA GLU A 135 4.62 2.90 -2.15
C GLU A 135 3.97 1.52 -2.27
N THR A 136 2.65 1.41 -2.06
CA THR A 136 1.93 0.14 -1.95
C THR A 136 2.13 -0.76 -3.18
N GLY A 137 2.22 -0.19 -4.38
CA GLY A 137 2.52 -0.96 -5.61
C GLY A 137 3.91 -1.60 -5.57
N VAL A 138 4.93 -0.88 -5.10
CA VAL A 138 6.28 -1.40 -4.91
C VAL A 138 6.32 -2.45 -3.80
N VAL A 139 5.62 -2.21 -2.70
CA VAL A 139 5.54 -3.16 -1.58
C VAL A 139 4.81 -4.43 -1.98
N ALA A 140 3.75 -4.35 -2.80
CA ALA A 140 3.08 -5.51 -3.40
C ALA A 140 4.02 -6.30 -4.33
N ALA A 141 4.84 -5.60 -5.12
CA ALA A 141 5.87 -6.22 -5.94
C ALA A 141 6.92 -6.95 -5.10
N LEU A 142 7.40 -6.33 -4.03
CA LEU A 142 8.33 -6.95 -3.08
C LEU A 142 7.68 -8.16 -2.38
N GLY A 143 6.41 -8.09 -2.01
CA GLY A 143 5.63 -9.23 -1.49
C GLY A 143 5.50 -10.37 -2.49
N ALA A 144 5.29 -10.06 -3.77
CA ALA A 144 5.27 -11.05 -4.84
C ALA A 144 6.65 -11.72 -5.03
N LEU A 145 7.72 -10.94 -5.03
CA LEU A 145 9.09 -11.46 -5.13
C LEU A 145 9.49 -12.24 -3.88
N ALA A 146 9.03 -11.83 -2.69
CA ALA A 146 9.27 -12.56 -1.45
C ALA A 146 8.78 -14.01 -1.49
N VAL A 147 7.75 -14.31 -2.27
CA VAL A 147 7.20 -15.66 -2.41
C VAL A 147 7.59 -16.34 -3.74
N ALA A 148 7.73 -15.58 -4.81
CA ALA A 148 8.09 -16.13 -6.11
C ALA A 148 9.55 -16.59 -6.15
N LEU A 149 10.48 -15.79 -5.64
CA LEU A 149 11.91 -16.12 -5.67
C LEU A 149 12.25 -17.42 -4.94
N PRO A 150 11.73 -17.70 -3.73
CA PRO A 150 11.92 -19.00 -3.09
C PRO A 150 11.39 -20.17 -3.93
N ALA A 151 10.20 -20.05 -4.50
CA ALA A 151 9.63 -21.06 -5.39
C ALA A 151 10.46 -21.27 -6.67
N LEU A 152 11.26 -20.28 -7.04
CA LEU A 152 12.21 -20.31 -8.17
C LEU A 152 13.62 -20.76 -7.73
N GLY A 153 13.86 -21.07 -6.44
CA GLY A 153 15.13 -21.56 -5.90
C GLY A 153 15.99 -20.48 -5.21
N TRP A 154 15.50 -19.27 -5.03
CA TRP A 154 16.24 -18.10 -4.54
C TRP A 154 15.73 -17.63 -3.18
N ALA A 155 15.78 -18.51 -2.16
CA ALA A 155 15.16 -18.28 -0.85
C ALA A 155 15.67 -17.02 -0.14
N LEU A 156 16.98 -16.75 -0.12
CA LEU A 156 17.53 -15.58 0.55
C LEU A 156 17.20 -14.26 -0.18
N ALA A 157 17.11 -14.28 -1.51
CA ALA A 157 16.64 -13.11 -2.26
C ALA A 157 15.17 -12.81 -1.96
N GLY A 158 14.33 -13.84 -1.79
CA GLY A 158 12.97 -13.69 -1.31
C GLY A 158 12.90 -13.08 0.09
N ALA A 159 13.77 -13.51 1.03
CA ALA A 159 13.86 -12.93 2.37
C ALA A 159 14.28 -11.46 2.35
N ALA A 160 15.22 -11.08 1.48
CA ALA A 160 15.61 -9.68 1.30
C ALA A 160 14.44 -8.82 0.77
N CYS A 161 13.66 -9.33 -0.19
CA CYS A 161 12.45 -8.64 -0.66
C CYS A 161 11.41 -8.50 0.45
N ALA A 162 11.21 -9.52 1.28
CA ALA A 162 10.30 -9.45 2.42
C ALA A 162 10.74 -8.40 3.44
N GLY A 163 12.04 -8.32 3.74
CA GLY A 163 12.62 -7.31 4.63
C GLY A 163 12.48 -5.89 4.07
N ALA A 164 12.73 -5.70 2.78
CA ALA A 164 12.51 -4.41 2.12
C ALA A 164 11.03 -3.98 2.17
N ALA A 165 10.10 -4.92 2.00
CA ALA A 165 8.67 -4.66 2.16
C ALA A 165 8.33 -4.22 3.60
N ALA A 166 8.88 -4.91 4.61
CA ALA A 166 8.68 -4.57 6.03
C ALA A 166 9.31 -3.22 6.41
N ALA A 167 10.43 -2.83 5.79
CA ALA A 167 11.05 -1.53 5.99
C ALA A 167 10.17 -0.38 5.47
N LEU A 168 9.45 -0.59 4.36
CA LEU A 168 8.51 0.38 3.82
C LEU A 168 7.17 0.36 4.57
N ARG A 169 6.74 -0.81 5.06
CA ARG A 169 5.44 -1.02 5.69
C ARG A 169 5.62 -1.86 6.95
N PRO A 170 5.71 -1.23 8.14
CA PRO A 170 6.02 -1.88 9.43
C PRO A 170 5.11 -3.06 9.79
N GLU A 171 3.84 -2.99 9.44
CA GLU A 171 2.85 -4.05 9.67
C GLU A 171 3.14 -5.36 8.92
N LEU A 172 4.05 -5.33 7.96
CA LEU A 172 4.51 -6.52 7.23
C LEU A 172 5.64 -7.28 7.94
N LEU A 173 6.22 -6.76 9.02
CA LEU A 173 7.34 -7.43 9.69
C LEU A 173 7.00 -8.87 10.11
N PRO A 174 5.85 -9.16 10.77
CA PRO A 174 5.50 -10.53 11.13
C PRO A 174 5.37 -11.44 9.90
N PHE A 175 4.76 -10.95 8.81
CA PHE A 175 4.69 -11.66 7.53
C PHE A 175 6.11 -11.96 6.99
N ALA A 176 6.99 -10.96 6.97
CA ALA A 176 8.34 -11.06 6.42
C ALA A 176 9.17 -12.13 7.15
N LEU A 177 9.08 -12.19 8.48
CA LEU A 177 9.78 -13.19 9.28
C LEU A 177 9.27 -14.61 8.99
N VAL A 178 7.94 -14.79 9.01
CA VAL A 178 7.34 -16.12 8.81
C VAL A 178 7.56 -16.63 7.38
N VAL A 179 7.36 -15.77 6.35
CA VAL A 179 7.56 -16.19 4.95
C VAL A 179 9.02 -16.50 4.65
N SER A 180 9.97 -15.78 5.27
CA SER A 180 11.41 -16.00 5.08
C SER A 180 11.89 -17.31 5.68
N LEU A 181 11.37 -17.70 6.85
CA LEU A 181 11.61 -19.04 7.41
C LEU A 181 10.98 -20.12 6.55
N ALA A 182 9.73 -19.94 6.13
CA ALA A 182 9.04 -20.89 5.28
C ALA A 182 9.75 -21.08 3.93
N ALA A 183 10.39 -20.05 3.39
CA ALA A 183 11.14 -20.09 2.14
C ALA A 183 12.30 -21.10 2.14
N LEU A 184 12.81 -21.46 3.32
CA LEU A 184 13.85 -22.48 3.45
C LEU A 184 13.34 -23.90 3.12
N ALA A 185 12.03 -24.11 3.20
CA ALA A 185 11.35 -25.36 2.81
C ALA A 185 10.80 -25.33 1.37
N ALA A 186 11.05 -24.26 0.62
CA ALA A 186 10.66 -24.17 -0.79
C ALA A 186 11.47 -25.18 -1.65
N PRO A 187 10.86 -25.73 -2.72
CA PRO A 187 11.55 -26.70 -3.61
C PRO A 187 12.82 -26.07 -4.20
N ARG A 188 13.96 -26.77 -4.09
CA ARG A 188 15.20 -26.34 -4.75
C ARG A 188 15.14 -26.66 -6.23
N SER A 189 15.64 -25.78 -7.07
CA SER A 189 15.69 -25.93 -8.54
C SER A 189 16.72 -26.96 -9.04
N GLY A 190 16.97 -28.03 -8.30
CA GLY A 190 17.82 -29.14 -8.68
C GLY A 190 17.20 -30.53 -8.49
N GLY A 191 15.97 -30.57 -7.87
CA GLY A 191 15.28 -31.81 -7.57
C GLY A 191 14.11 -32.17 -8.51
N ALA A 192 14.03 -31.54 -9.66
CA ALA A 192 13.00 -31.89 -10.63
C ALA A 192 13.34 -33.20 -11.35
N GLY A 193 12.71 -34.25 -10.88
CA GLY A 193 12.64 -35.52 -11.56
C GLY A 193 13.79 -36.44 -11.17
N ALA A 194 13.58 -37.21 -10.11
CA ALA A 194 14.11 -38.57 -10.21
C ALA A 194 13.58 -39.13 -11.54
N ALA A 195 14.46 -39.31 -12.51
CA ALA A 195 14.11 -40.03 -13.72
C ALA A 195 13.43 -41.33 -13.31
N PRO A 196 12.38 -41.79 -14.02
CA PRO A 196 11.82 -43.10 -13.76
C PRO A 196 12.96 -44.10 -13.73
N PRO A 197 12.93 -45.07 -12.83
CA PRO A 197 14.02 -46.04 -12.72
C PRO A 197 14.28 -46.62 -14.13
N THR A 198 15.46 -46.32 -14.67
CA THR A 198 15.92 -46.89 -15.93
C THR A 198 15.96 -48.40 -15.74
N PRO A 199 15.44 -49.19 -16.68
CA PRO A 199 15.58 -50.65 -16.62
C PRO A 199 17.07 -50.99 -16.47
N PRO A 200 17.41 -52.07 -15.74
CA PRO A 200 18.79 -52.43 -15.49
C PRO A 200 19.55 -52.57 -16.82
N ALA A 201 20.57 -51.75 -16.96
CA ALA A 201 21.46 -51.81 -18.11
C ALA A 201 22.31 -53.11 -18.08
N PRO A 202 22.69 -53.68 -19.22
CA PRO A 202 23.60 -54.81 -19.26
C PRO A 202 24.93 -54.43 -18.61
N PRO A 203 25.70 -55.42 -18.07
CA PRO A 203 26.95 -55.13 -17.36
C PRO A 203 27.93 -54.40 -18.26
N ALA A 204 28.36 -53.25 -17.82
CA ALA A 204 29.32 -52.41 -18.54
C ALA A 204 30.75 -52.90 -18.37
N PRO A 205 31.65 -52.67 -19.36
CA PRO A 205 33.06 -52.95 -19.22
C PRO A 205 33.67 -52.07 -18.09
N PRO A 206 34.82 -52.52 -17.50
CA PRO A 206 35.44 -51.77 -16.38
C PRO A 206 35.78 -50.36 -16.79
N ALA A 207 35.28 -49.42 -15.97
CA ALA A 207 35.43 -48.00 -16.22
C ALA A 207 36.86 -47.50 -15.96
N PRO A 208 37.38 -46.55 -16.76
CA PRO A 208 38.63 -45.87 -16.45
C PRO A 208 38.57 -45.17 -15.08
N PRO A 209 39.69 -44.91 -14.41
CA PRO A 209 39.72 -44.26 -13.10
C PRO A 209 38.98 -42.91 -13.16
N ALA A 210 38.06 -42.72 -12.24
CA ALA A 210 37.22 -41.52 -12.17
C ALA A 210 38.10 -40.27 -11.98
N PRO A 211 37.83 -39.18 -12.70
CA PRO A 211 38.45 -37.88 -12.40
C PRO A 211 38.18 -37.48 -10.95
N PRO A 212 39.07 -36.67 -10.29
CA PRO A 212 38.86 -36.24 -8.94
C PRO A 212 37.47 -35.56 -8.82
N ALA A 213 36.71 -35.97 -7.80
CA ALA A 213 35.38 -35.47 -7.57
C ALA A 213 35.42 -33.94 -7.50
N PRO A 214 34.54 -33.22 -8.20
CA PRO A 214 34.45 -31.77 -8.07
C PRO A 214 34.20 -31.40 -6.59
N LEU A 215 34.90 -30.38 -6.10
CA LEU A 215 34.73 -29.88 -4.74
C LEU A 215 33.23 -29.61 -4.48
N VAL A 216 32.61 -30.47 -3.70
CA VAL A 216 31.21 -30.30 -3.31
C VAL A 216 31.14 -29.01 -2.47
N PRO A 217 30.38 -28.01 -2.89
CA PRO A 217 30.24 -26.79 -2.09
C PRO A 217 29.77 -27.16 -0.67
N VAL A 218 30.50 -26.73 0.35
CA VAL A 218 30.14 -27.00 1.74
C VAL A 218 28.77 -26.33 2.00
N GLU A 219 27.73 -27.15 2.09
CA GLU A 219 26.39 -26.63 2.39
C GLU A 219 26.42 -25.98 3.78
N ARG A 220 26.05 -24.69 3.81
CA ARG A 220 25.90 -23.97 5.08
C ARG A 220 24.88 -24.71 5.96
N PRO A 221 25.13 -24.87 7.28
CA PRO A 221 24.24 -25.54 8.19
C PRO A 221 22.85 -24.87 8.20
N ALA A 222 21.79 -25.64 8.45
CA ALA A 222 20.41 -25.17 8.37
C ALA A 222 20.14 -23.93 9.25
N TRP A 223 20.74 -23.89 10.46
CA TRP A 223 20.60 -22.75 11.37
C TRP A 223 21.22 -21.46 10.83
N ALA A 224 22.37 -21.55 10.13
CA ALA A 224 23.00 -20.38 9.54
C ALA A 224 22.17 -19.79 8.39
N ARG A 225 21.51 -20.66 7.60
CA ARG A 225 20.55 -20.22 6.58
C ARG A 225 19.32 -19.58 7.20
N ALA A 226 18.81 -20.12 8.32
CA ALA A 226 17.69 -19.53 9.04
C ALA A 226 18.03 -18.17 9.60
N LEU A 227 19.20 -18.03 10.25
CA LEU A 227 19.68 -16.73 10.74
C LEU A 227 19.84 -15.71 9.61
N ALA A 228 20.44 -16.11 8.48
CA ALA A 228 20.57 -15.21 7.32
C ALA A 228 19.20 -14.76 6.78
N ALA A 229 18.23 -15.67 6.68
CA ALA A 229 16.89 -15.35 6.23
C ALA A 229 16.17 -14.37 7.20
N LEU A 230 16.27 -14.61 8.51
CA LEU A 230 15.71 -13.72 9.54
C LEU A 230 16.41 -12.36 9.57
N ALA A 231 17.74 -12.32 9.41
CA ALA A 231 18.49 -11.08 9.34
C ALA A 231 18.05 -10.25 8.11
N LEU A 232 17.99 -10.88 6.93
CA LEU A 232 17.53 -10.21 5.69
C LEU A 232 16.08 -9.70 5.82
N ALA A 233 15.21 -10.43 6.53
CA ALA A 233 13.82 -10.05 6.74
C ALA A 233 13.66 -8.95 7.82
N GLY A 234 14.48 -8.91 8.85
CA GLY A 234 14.31 -8.03 10.00
C GLY A 234 15.20 -6.78 9.99
N LEU A 235 16.47 -6.89 9.56
CA LEU A 235 17.43 -5.78 9.64
C LEU A 235 16.99 -4.52 8.86
N PRO A 236 16.38 -4.59 7.67
CA PRO A 236 15.92 -3.38 6.99
C PRO A 236 14.87 -2.59 7.78
N PHE A 237 13.95 -3.28 8.45
CA PHE A 237 13.00 -2.65 9.37
C PHE A 237 13.70 -1.99 10.56
N VAL A 238 14.62 -2.70 11.21
CA VAL A 238 15.40 -2.18 12.35
C VAL A 238 16.21 -0.95 11.94
N ALA A 239 16.83 -0.98 10.75
CA ALA A 239 17.60 0.15 10.23
C ALA A 239 16.70 1.39 10.02
N VAL A 240 15.51 1.24 9.46
CA VAL A 240 14.56 2.35 9.30
C VAL A 240 14.07 2.87 10.65
N ALA A 241 13.77 1.99 11.62
CA ALA A 241 13.38 2.39 12.96
C ALA A 241 14.50 3.15 13.69
N ALA A 242 15.76 2.69 13.57
CA ALA A 242 16.92 3.36 14.13
C ALA A 242 17.16 4.73 13.45
N ALA A 243 17.05 4.82 12.13
CA ALA A 243 17.15 6.09 11.42
C ALA A 243 16.07 7.09 11.87
N ARG A 244 14.83 6.63 12.06
CA ARG A 244 13.76 7.48 12.62
C ARG A 244 14.07 7.95 14.01
N LEU A 245 14.55 7.07 14.88
CA LEU A 245 14.93 7.43 16.23
C LEU A 245 16.02 8.49 16.23
N ALA A 246 17.02 8.37 15.37
CA ALA A 246 18.13 9.33 15.25
C ALA A 246 17.68 10.68 14.68
N ILE A 247 16.78 10.70 13.69
CA ILE A 247 16.39 11.93 12.98
C ILE A 247 15.22 12.65 13.68
N PHE A 248 14.22 11.90 14.16
CA PHE A 248 12.97 12.45 14.68
C PHE A 248 12.74 12.20 16.18
N GLY A 249 13.67 11.52 16.87
CA GLY A 249 13.57 11.18 18.29
C GLY A 249 12.55 10.07 18.62
N ARG A 250 12.05 9.32 17.60
CA ARG A 250 11.07 8.24 17.78
C ARG A 250 11.19 7.21 16.67
N ALA A 251 10.99 5.93 17.01
CA ALA A 251 11.10 4.82 16.06
C ALA A 251 9.84 4.65 15.18
N ALA A 252 8.65 5.02 15.71
CA ALA A 252 7.39 4.93 14.99
C ALA A 252 7.11 6.19 14.15
N PRO A 253 6.50 6.07 12.95
CA PRO A 253 6.10 7.22 12.16
C PRO A 253 5.01 8.02 12.85
N LEU A 254 4.96 9.34 12.62
CA LEU A 254 4.00 10.23 13.26
C LEU A 254 2.55 9.86 12.93
N ALA A 255 2.31 9.36 11.72
CA ALA A 255 1.00 8.87 11.28
C ALA A 255 0.46 7.71 12.15
N ALA A 256 1.34 6.87 12.73
CA ALA A 256 0.92 5.83 13.66
C ALA A 256 0.52 6.40 15.02
N LEU A 257 1.17 7.49 15.47
CA LEU A 257 0.85 8.16 16.73
C LEU A 257 -0.41 9.03 16.62
N ALA A 258 -0.71 9.56 15.45
CA ALA A 258 -1.91 10.35 15.19
C ALA A 258 -3.20 9.52 15.21
N LYS A 259 -3.10 8.18 15.05
CA LYS A 259 -4.23 7.25 15.03
C LYS A 259 -4.40 6.60 16.41
N ALA A 260 -5.59 6.67 16.99
CA ALA A 260 -5.92 5.87 18.15
C ALA A 260 -6.04 4.39 17.74
N PRO A 261 -5.41 3.44 18.46
CA PRO A 261 -5.59 2.02 18.19
C PRO A 261 -7.05 1.61 18.47
N ASP A 262 -7.69 0.97 17.48
CA ASP A 262 -9.05 0.45 17.59
C ASP A 262 -9.07 -0.99 17.08
N ALA A 263 -8.97 -1.94 18.03
CA ALA A 263 -8.94 -3.37 17.72
C ALA A 263 -10.26 -3.86 17.08
N ALA A 264 -11.41 -3.27 17.43
CA ALA A 264 -12.69 -3.64 16.86
C ALA A 264 -12.78 -3.21 15.38
N LEU A 265 -12.33 -2.00 15.07
CA LEU A 265 -12.21 -1.51 13.69
C LEU A 265 -11.21 -2.38 12.91
N GLY A 266 -10.06 -2.69 13.53
CA GLY A 266 -9.03 -3.55 12.93
C GLY A 266 -9.54 -4.94 12.60
N ALA A 267 -10.28 -5.57 13.49
CA ALA A 267 -10.88 -6.89 13.26
C ALA A 267 -11.94 -6.84 12.14
N ARG A 268 -12.79 -5.83 12.11
CA ARG A 268 -13.78 -5.62 11.03
C ARG A 268 -13.09 -5.40 9.68
N TYR A 269 -12.05 -4.58 9.66
CA TYR A 269 -11.25 -4.35 8.45
C TYR A 269 -10.60 -5.64 7.95
N ALA A 270 -9.91 -6.39 8.82
CA ALA A 270 -9.27 -7.64 8.47
C ALA A 270 -10.28 -8.68 7.94
N LEU A 271 -11.46 -8.79 8.58
CA LEU A 271 -12.54 -9.67 8.12
C LEU A 271 -13.07 -9.25 6.75
N ALA A 272 -13.33 -7.96 6.52
CA ALA A 272 -13.78 -7.45 5.23
C ALA A 272 -12.74 -7.71 4.13
N CYS A 273 -11.44 -7.48 4.43
CA CYS A 273 -10.36 -7.81 3.51
C CYS A 273 -10.29 -9.31 3.22
N PHE A 274 -10.49 -10.18 4.24
CA PHE A 274 -10.50 -11.62 4.05
C PHE A 274 -11.65 -12.05 3.14
N LEU A 275 -12.85 -11.55 3.36
CA LEU A 275 -14.02 -11.86 2.51
C LEU A 275 -13.80 -11.43 1.06
N LEU A 276 -13.09 -10.32 0.85
CA LEU A 276 -12.81 -9.79 -0.48
C LEU A 276 -11.69 -10.54 -1.21
N THR A 277 -10.64 -10.95 -0.49
CA THR A 277 -9.37 -11.41 -1.08
C THR A 277 -8.99 -12.83 -0.68
N GLY A 278 -9.65 -13.41 0.32
CA GLY A 278 -9.33 -14.69 0.93
C GLY A 278 -10.14 -15.93 0.54
N PRO A 279 -11.24 -15.88 -0.27
CA PRO A 279 -12.04 -17.08 -0.58
C PRO A 279 -11.23 -18.23 -1.16
N VAL A 280 -10.14 -17.90 -1.85
CA VAL A 280 -9.21 -18.89 -2.41
C VAL A 280 -8.55 -19.75 -1.35
N ALA A 281 -8.34 -19.22 -0.14
CA ALA A 281 -7.72 -19.90 0.97
C ALA A 281 -8.71 -20.70 1.83
N LEU A 282 -10.03 -20.53 1.68
CA LEU A 282 -11.07 -21.12 2.52
C LEU A 282 -11.01 -22.64 2.64
N VAL A 283 -10.42 -23.34 1.67
CA VAL A 283 -10.27 -24.79 1.69
C VAL A 283 -8.90 -25.24 2.22
N ALA A 284 -8.02 -24.29 2.57
CA ALA A 284 -6.74 -24.62 3.17
C ALA A 284 -6.84 -25.49 4.43
N PRO A 285 -7.83 -25.31 5.36
CA PRO A 285 -8.00 -26.21 6.49
C PRO A 285 -8.23 -27.65 6.09
N VAL A 286 -9.02 -27.90 5.03
CA VAL A 286 -9.32 -29.25 4.54
C VAL A 286 -8.10 -29.90 3.90
N ALA A 287 -7.31 -29.11 3.16
CA ALA A 287 -6.12 -29.59 2.46
C ALA A 287 -4.85 -29.55 3.34
N TRP A 288 -4.89 -29.00 4.55
CA TRP A 288 -3.71 -28.68 5.37
C TRP A 288 -2.73 -29.86 5.53
N ARG A 289 -3.27 -31.06 5.83
CA ARG A 289 -2.43 -32.26 6.02
C ARG A 289 -1.75 -32.73 4.72
N ALA A 290 -2.36 -32.48 3.57
CA ALA A 290 -1.84 -32.83 2.26
C ALA A 290 -0.85 -31.81 1.71
N LEU A 291 -0.80 -30.59 2.28
CA LEU A 291 0.10 -29.53 1.81
C LEU A 291 1.53 -29.77 2.32
N PRO A 292 2.57 -29.58 1.45
CA PRO A 292 3.96 -29.51 1.89
C PRO A 292 4.24 -28.36 2.86
N ALA A 293 5.41 -28.33 3.48
CA ALA A 293 5.79 -27.32 4.47
C ALA A 293 5.76 -25.89 3.87
N TRP A 294 6.22 -25.71 2.65
CA TRP A 294 6.24 -24.40 1.98
C TRP A 294 4.86 -23.75 1.88
N PRO A 295 3.84 -24.33 1.22
CA PRO A 295 2.52 -23.72 1.15
C PRO A 295 1.84 -23.58 2.53
N ARG A 296 2.11 -24.46 3.49
CA ARG A 296 1.66 -24.24 4.88
C ARG A 296 2.26 -22.99 5.49
N GLY A 297 3.56 -22.76 5.25
CA GLY A 297 4.25 -21.56 5.68
C GLY A 297 3.71 -20.28 5.02
N LEU A 298 3.35 -20.32 3.73
CA LEU A 298 2.68 -19.19 3.06
C LEU A 298 1.34 -18.84 3.72
N LEU A 299 0.52 -19.84 3.99
CA LEU A 299 -0.77 -19.64 4.66
C LEU A 299 -0.61 -19.11 6.09
N ALA A 300 0.39 -19.61 6.84
CA ALA A 300 0.74 -19.09 8.15
C ALA A 300 1.19 -17.63 8.09
N ALA A 301 2.04 -17.26 7.14
CA ALA A 301 2.48 -15.89 6.95
C ALA A 301 1.31 -14.94 6.65
N VAL A 302 0.38 -15.36 5.78
CA VAL A 302 -0.85 -14.61 5.48
C VAL A 302 -1.71 -14.46 6.74
N ALA A 303 -1.95 -15.53 7.49
CA ALA A 303 -2.76 -15.49 8.71
C ALA A 303 -2.15 -14.54 9.75
N VAL A 304 -0.83 -14.63 9.98
CA VAL A 304 -0.12 -13.74 10.91
C VAL A 304 -0.21 -12.28 10.45
N HIS A 305 -0.17 -12.02 9.14
CA HIS A 305 -0.35 -10.66 8.63
C HIS A 305 -1.77 -10.11 8.87
N PHE A 306 -2.81 -10.91 8.65
CA PHE A 306 -4.19 -10.51 8.97
C PHE A 306 -4.35 -10.18 10.46
N LEU A 307 -3.74 -10.98 11.34
CA LEU A 307 -3.71 -10.71 12.78
C LEU A 307 -2.97 -9.41 13.11
N ALA A 308 -1.82 -9.16 12.47
CA ALA A 308 -1.07 -7.92 12.64
C ALA A 308 -1.88 -6.69 12.19
N VAL A 309 -2.58 -6.78 11.05
CA VAL A 309 -3.46 -5.72 10.55
C VAL A 309 -4.64 -5.48 11.49
N ALA A 310 -5.24 -6.54 12.04
CA ALA A 310 -6.31 -6.42 13.04
C ALA A 310 -5.79 -5.73 14.32
N ALA A 311 -4.63 -6.13 14.81
CA ALA A 311 -4.02 -5.54 16.01
C ALA A 311 -3.60 -4.07 15.80
N ALA A 312 -3.19 -3.70 14.57
CA ALA A 312 -2.84 -2.32 14.22
C ALA A 312 -4.04 -1.37 14.09
N GLY A 313 -5.28 -1.88 14.24
CA GLY A 313 -6.50 -1.06 14.13
C GLY A 313 -7.03 -0.91 12.70
N GLY A 314 -6.49 -1.65 11.72
CA GLY A 314 -6.96 -1.60 10.33
C GLY A 314 -6.67 -0.27 9.63
N ASP A 315 -7.47 0.01 8.59
CA ASP A 315 -7.37 1.24 7.79
C ASP A 315 -8.76 1.72 7.36
N TRP A 316 -8.87 3.02 7.10
CA TRP A 316 -10.07 3.61 6.51
C TRP A 316 -10.04 3.59 4.97
N MET A 317 -8.86 3.38 4.37
CA MET A 317 -8.70 3.39 2.92
C MET A 317 -9.34 2.18 2.26
N PRO A 318 -10.01 2.38 1.10
CA PRO A 318 -10.70 1.29 0.39
C PRO A 318 -9.72 0.27 -0.21
N LEU A 319 -10.28 -0.80 -0.77
CA LEU A 319 -9.54 -1.80 -1.56
C LEU A 319 -8.39 -2.48 -0.79
N SER A 320 -8.57 -2.72 0.51
CA SER A 320 -7.72 -3.61 1.31
C SER A 320 -6.23 -3.23 1.36
N ARG A 321 -5.88 -1.93 1.40
CA ARG A 321 -4.51 -1.40 1.30
C ARG A 321 -3.48 -2.18 2.11
N LEU A 322 -3.76 -2.41 3.39
CA LEU A 322 -2.80 -3.06 4.30
C LEU A 322 -2.57 -4.54 3.97
N VAL A 323 -3.53 -5.19 3.33
CA VAL A 323 -3.47 -6.64 3.00
C VAL A 323 -2.90 -6.89 1.61
N VAL A 324 -3.01 -5.92 0.70
CA VAL A 324 -2.54 -6.02 -0.69
C VAL A 324 -1.14 -6.60 -0.83
N PRO A 325 -0.13 -6.24 -0.02
CA PRO A 325 1.22 -6.80 -0.17
C PRO A 325 1.34 -8.29 0.15
N ALA A 326 0.42 -8.86 0.93
CA ALA A 326 0.40 -10.28 1.28
C ALA A 326 -0.43 -11.13 0.29
N LEU A 327 -1.24 -10.51 -0.57
CA LEU A 327 -2.07 -11.22 -1.55
C LEU A 327 -1.28 -12.14 -2.49
N PRO A 328 -0.07 -11.80 -2.96
CA PRO A 328 0.75 -12.71 -3.76
C PRO A 328 1.03 -14.04 -3.08
N ALA A 329 1.20 -14.06 -1.74
CA ALA A 329 1.37 -15.30 -0.98
C ALA A 329 0.09 -16.15 -1.01
N THR A 330 -1.08 -15.52 -0.94
CA THR A 330 -2.39 -16.20 -1.07
C THR A 330 -2.53 -16.82 -2.46
N VAL A 331 -2.13 -16.11 -3.53
CA VAL A 331 -2.17 -16.61 -4.90
C VAL A 331 -1.29 -17.85 -5.08
N LEU A 332 -0.04 -17.80 -4.60
CA LEU A 332 0.87 -18.94 -4.70
C LEU A 332 0.41 -20.12 -3.84
N ALA A 333 -0.06 -19.88 -2.62
CA ALA A 333 -0.64 -20.91 -1.77
C ALA A 333 -1.87 -21.56 -2.42
N ALA A 334 -2.72 -20.78 -3.08
CA ALA A 334 -3.88 -21.27 -3.80
C ALA A 334 -3.53 -22.24 -4.91
N ALA A 335 -2.40 -22.03 -5.61
CA ALA A 335 -1.91 -22.95 -6.63
C ALA A 335 -1.59 -24.35 -6.05
N HIS A 336 -0.96 -24.37 -4.87
CA HIS A 336 -0.69 -25.61 -4.15
C HIS A 336 -1.97 -26.28 -3.59
N VAL A 337 -2.89 -25.47 -3.05
CA VAL A 337 -4.19 -25.96 -2.56
C VAL A 337 -5.00 -26.55 -3.71
N ALA A 338 -4.95 -25.94 -4.88
CA ALA A 338 -5.64 -26.43 -6.08
C ALA A 338 -5.17 -27.81 -6.50
N SER A 339 -3.87 -28.08 -6.42
CA SER A 339 -3.31 -29.39 -6.76
C SER A 339 -3.74 -30.51 -5.76
N ALA A 340 -3.99 -30.14 -4.50
CA ALA A 340 -4.41 -31.08 -3.43
C ALA A 340 -5.91 -31.32 -3.37
N ALA A 341 -6.74 -30.39 -3.82
CA ALA A 341 -8.18 -30.38 -3.55
C ALA A 341 -9.07 -30.82 -4.73
N GLY A 342 -8.50 -31.11 -5.89
CA GLY A 342 -9.20 -31.57 -7.08
C GLY A 342 -9.87 -30.46 -7.91
N ALA A 343 -10.26 -30.80 -9.12
CA ALA A 343 -10.67 -29.84 -10.17
C ALA A 343 -11.97 -29.09 -9.84
N ARG A 344 -13.01 -29.80 -9.31
CA ARG A 344 -14.31 -29.18 -9.02
C ARG A 344 -14.22 -28.13 -7.92
N ALA A 345 -13.55 -28.47 -6.81
CA ALA A 345 -13.35 -27.56 -5.69
C ALA A 345 -12.47 -26.34 -6.09
N THR A 346 -11.51 -26.54 -6.98
CA THR A 346 -10.68 -25.46 -7.55
C THR A 346 -11.50 -24.55 -8.43
N ALA A 347 -12.32 -25.08 -9.35
CA ALA A 347 -13.19 -24.30 -10.23
C ALA A 347 -14.17 -23.44 -9.43
N LEU A 348 -14.80 -24.00 -8.39
CA LEU A 348 -15.70 -23.22 -7.52
C LEU A 348 -15.00 -22.04 -6.84
N ARG A 349 -13.79 -22.23 -6.33
CA ARG A 349 -13.01 -21.13 -5.70
C ARG A 349 -12.65 -20.04 -6.69
N ILE A 350 -12.20 -20.43 -7.89
CA ILE A 350 -11.91 -19.48 -8.95
C ILE A 350 -13.17 -18.68 -9.28
N ALA A 351 -14.31 -19.35 -9.45
CA ALA A 351 -15.58 -18.68 -9.72
C ALA A 351 -15.96 -17.68 -8.63
N LEU A 352 -15.84 -18.07 -7.34
CA LEU A 352 -16.11 -17.18 -6.21
C LEU A 352 -15.13 -15.98 -6.16
N ALA A 353 -13.84 -16.22 -6.38
CA ALA A 353 -12.85 -15.15 -6.42
C ALA A 353 -13.12 -14.18 -7.56
N LEU A 354 -13.40 -14.68 -8.77
CA LEU A 354 -13.75 -13.84 -9.94
C LEU A 354 -15.03 -13.06 -9.72
N ALA A 355 -16.07 -13.69 -9.16
CA ALA A 355 -17.33 -13.01 -8.83
C ALA A 355 -17.11 -11.88 -7.82
N GLY A 356 -16.30 -12.10 -6.78
CA GLY A 356 -15.94 -11.08 -5.80
C GLY A 356 -15.18 -9.91 -6.44
N GLN A 357 -14.20 -10.19 -7.29
CA GLN A 357 -13.44 -9.14 -8.00
C GLN A 357 -14.32 -8.37 -8.99
N LEU A 358 -15.18 -9.07 -9.72
CA LEU A 358 -16.13 -8.44 -10.63
C LEU A 358 -17.10 -7.52 -9.89
N PHE A 359 -17.62 -7.98 -8.74
CA PHE A 359 -18.46 -7.16 -7.87
C PHE A 359 -17.75 -5.87 -7.45
N VAL A 360 -16.50 -5.96 -6.99
CA VAL A 360 -15.68 -4.80 -6.62
C VAL A 360 -15.47 -3.88 -7.82
N MET A 361 -15.14 -4.41 -8.98
CA MET A 361 -14.93 -3.60 -10.19
C MET A 361 -16.20 -2.87 -10.59
N ILE A 362 -17.36 -3.50 -10.52
CA ILE A 362 -18.65 -2.86 -10.87
C ILE A 362 -19.02 -1.77 -9.86
N ARG A 363 -18.85 -2.02 -8.55
CA ARG A 363 -19.32 -1.12 -7.48
C ARG A 363 -18.35 0.01 -7.18
N VAL A 364 -17.06 -0.26 -7.18
CA VAL A 364 -16.01 0.68 -6.75
C VAL A 364 -15.20 1.20 -7.94
N GLY A 365 -15.02 0.41 -8.99
CA GLY A 365 -14.19 0.74 -10.14
C GLY A 365 -14.50 2.09 -10.78
N PRO A 366 -15.77 2.45 -11.10
CA PRO A 366 -16.10 3.74 -11.71
C PRO A 366 -15.71 4.94 -10.84
N THR A 367 -15.90 4.84 -9.53
CA THR A 367 -15.48 5.90 -8.58
C THR A 367 -13.97 5.95 -8.47
N ALA A 368 -13.31 4.79 -8.32
CA ALA A 368 -11.86 4.71 -8.25
C ALA A 368 -11.18 5.28 -9.50
N ALA A 369 -11.71 4.98 -10.69
CA ALA A 369 -11.16 5.50 -11.94
C ALA A 369 -11.26 7.03 -12.09
N ARG A 370 -12.26 7.67 -11.47
CA ARG A 370 -12.51 9.12 -11.58
C ARG A 370 -11.85 9.95 -10.49
N VAL A 371 -11.55 9.38 -9.33
CA VAL A 371 -11.14 10.14 -8.14
C VAL A 371 -9.93 11.05 -8.38
N GLY A 372 -8.96 10.61 -9.16
CA GLY A 372 -7.79 11.43 -9.52
C GLY A 372 -8.15 12.66 -10.36
N GLY A 373 -9.01 12.49 -11.37
CA GLY A 373 -9.50 13.60 -12.19
C GLY A 373 -10.34 14.59 -11.40
N ASP A 374 -11.21 14.08 -10.51
CA ASP A 374 -12.01 14.93 -9.63
C ASP A 374 -11.14 15.73 -8.67
N ARG A 375 -10.07 15.13 -8.11
CA ARG A 375 -9.12 15.83 -7.25
C ARG A 375 -8.31 16.88 -7.99
N LEU A 376 -7.87 16.60 -9.22
CA LEU A 376 -7.19 17.62 -10.04
C LEU A 376 -8.09 18.83 -10.27
N ARG A 377 -9.39 18.64 -10.53
CA ARG A 377 -10.36 19.74 -10.62
C ARG A 377 -10.45 20.52 -9.32
N VAL A 378 -10.56 19.84 -8.17
CA VAL A 378 -10.54 20.51 -6.85
C VAL A 378 -9.28 21.36 -6.66
N ILE A 379 -8.09 20.83 -7.05
CA ILE A 379 -6.83 21.59 -6.97
C ILE A 379 -6.93 22.88 -7.80
N GLU A 380 -7.41 22.82 -9.04
CA GLU A 380 -7.54 24.00 -9.90
C GLU A 380 -8.56 25.00 -9.37
N GLU A 381 -9.72 24.55 -8.93
CA GLU A 381 -10.77 25.40 -8.36
C GLU A 381 -10.32 26.10 -7.07
N LEU A 382 -9.63 25.36 -6.18
CA LEU A 382 -9.16 25.91 -4.92
C LEU A 382 -7.94 26.82 -5.06
N ARG A 383 -7.13 26.67 -6.10
CA ARG A 383 -5.93 27.47 -6.31
C ARG A 383 -6.22 28.97 -6.32
N GLY A 384 -7.24 29.40 -7.05
CA GLY A 384 -7.67 30.80 -7.09
C GLY A 384 -8.18 31.32 -5.74
N ALA A 385 -8.99 30.51 -5.06
CA ALA A 385 -9.57 30.88 -3.75
C ALA A 385 -8.52 30.95 -2.63
N LEU A 386 -7.39 30.26 -2.79
CA LEU A 386 -6.26 30.25 -1.86
C LEU A 386 -5.16 31.25 -2.23
N ALA A 387 -5.31 31.98 -3.32
CA ALA A 387 -4.36 33.03 -3.70
C ALA A 387 -4.19 34.05 -2.56
N GLY A 388 -2.94 34.35 -2.20
CA GLY A 388 -2.61 35.24 -1.10
C GLY A 388 -2.85 34.67 0.32
N ALA A 389 -3.21 33.37 0.45
CA ALA A 389 -3.19 32.72 1.76
C ALA A 389 -1.76 32.34 2.13
N GLU A 390 -1.32 32.68 3.34
CA GLU A 390 -0.01 32.35 3.87
C GLU A 390 -0.03 31.08 4.71
N VAL A 391 -1.09 30.88 5.52
CA VAL A 391 -1.26 29.74 6.42
C VAL A 391 -2.65 29.13 6.26
N VAL A 392 -2.72 27.92 5.77
CA VAL A 392 -3.98 27.22 5.48
C VAL A 392 -4.11 25.99 6.36
N ALA A 393 -5.23 25.85 7.08
CA ALA A 393 -5.50 24.64 7.85
C ALA A 393 -6.49 23.72 7.13
N ALA A 394 -6.15 22.44 7.04
CA ALA A 394 -6.99 21.42 6.41
C ALA A 394 -6.70 20.02 6.94
N LEU A 395 -7.60 19.08 6.67
CA LEU A 395 -7.39 17.66 6.93
C LEU A 395 -6.71 16.97 5.74
N ASP A 396 -7.17 17.23 4.51
CA ASP A 396 -6.64 16.63 3.28
C ASP A 396 -5.48 17.47 2.73
N ILE A 397 -4.35 17.41 3.42
CA ILE A 397 -3.17 18.26 3.16
C ILE A 397 -2.38 17.85 1.91
N GLY A 398 -2.57 16.65 1.41
CA GLY A 398 -1.89 16.17 0.20
C GLY A 398 -2.37 16.93 -1.05
N TRP A 399 -3.68 16.91 -1.30
CA TRP A 399 -4.29 17.64 -2.42
C TRP A 399 -4.08 19.15 -2.30
N LEU A 400 -4.28 19.64 -1.09
CA LEU A 400 -4.09 21.06 -0.81
C LEU A 400 -2.63 21.49 -1.02
N GLY A 401 -1.69 20.64 -0.64
CA GLY A 401 -0.26 20.87 -0.86
C GLY A 401 0.16 20.94 -2.33
N ALA A 402 -0.65 20.40 -3.23
CA ALA A 402 -0.47 20.56 -4.68
C ALA A 402 -1.20 21.81 -5.21
N ALA A 403 -2.19 22.33 -4.50
CA ALA A 403 -2.97 23.51 -4.90
C ALA A 403 -2.28 24.83 -4.49
N THR A 404 -1.53 24.84 -3.38
CA THR A 404 -0.92 26.06 -2.83
C THR A 404 0.50 25.87 -2.32
N GLY A 405 1.31 26.94 -2.39
CA GLY A 405 2.62 27.03 -1.74
C GLY A 405 2.56 27.48 -0.26
N ALA A 406 1.36 27.77 0.26
CA ALA A 406 1.18 28.21 1.65
C ALA A 406 1.72 27.20 2.67
N THR A 407 1.97 27.69 3.88
CA THR A 407 2.20 26.82 5.05
C THR A 407 0.91 26.09 5.41
N LEU A 408 0.96 24.76 5.50
CA LEU A 408 -0.20 23.96 5.82
C LEU A 408 -0.18 23.54 7.29
N VAL A 409 -1.28 23.81 7.99
CA VAL A 409 -1.57 23.29 9.34
C VAL A 409 -2.39 22.01 9.18
N ASP A 410 -1.79 20.90 9.51
CA ASP A 410 -2.35 19.56 9.34
C ASP A 410 -3.31 19.23 10.49
N LEU A 411 -4.61 19.33 10.24
CA LEU A 411 -5.65 19.06 11.24
C LEU A 411 -5.70 17.57 11.67
N ALA A 412 -5.08 16.64 10.92
CA ALA A 412 -4.93 15.24 11.31
C ALA A 412 -3.74 15.01 12.24
N GLY A 413 -2.74 15.89 12.20
CA GLY A 413 -1.48 15.72 12.93
C GLY A 413 -0.52 14.70 12.31
N VAL A 414 -0.72 14.29 11.07
CA VAL A 414 0.17 13.32 10.37
C VAL A 414 1.54 13.94 10.11
N THR A 415 1.58 15.24 9.84
CA THR A 415 2.81 16.01 9.59
C THR A 415 3.13 17.02 10.70
N ASP A 416 2.23 17.16 11.69
CA ASP A 416 2.33 18.12 12.78
C ASP A 416 2.35 17.44 14.16
N PRO A 417 3.52 17.34 14.81
CA PRO A 417 3.66 16.65 16.10
C PRO A 417 2.79 17.24 17.22
N ALA A 418 2.58 18.57 17.23
CA ALA A 418 1.78 19.22 18.25
C ALA A 418 0.30 18.84 18.11
N ILE A 419 -0.21 18.79 16.89
CA ILE A 419 -1.59 18.35 16.62
C ILE A 419 -1.72 16.84 16.80
N ALA A 420 -0.71 16.04 16.43
CA ALA A 420 -0.71 14.60 16.68
C ALA A 420 -0.94 14.25 18.16
N ALA A 421 -0.37 15.03 19.06
CA ALA A 421 -0.47 14.84 20.51
C ALA A 421 -1.84 15.22 21.10
N LEU A 422 -2.68 15.96 20.36
CA LEU A 422 -4.01 16.38 20.84
C LEU A 422 -4.97 15.18 20.97
N PRO A 423 -5.98 15.27 21.87
CA PRO A 423 -7.00 14.24 22.00
C PRO A 423 -7.78 13.99 20.71
N GLY A 424 -8.17 12.74 20.49
CA GLY A 424 -8.93 12.29 19.33
C GLY A 424 -8.07 11.57 18.29
N GLY A 425 -8.72 10.80 17.41
CA GLY A 425 -8.10 10.19 16.25
C GLY A 425 -7.83 11.20 15.14
N HIS A 426 -7.16 10.78 14.08
CA HIS A 426 -6.75 11.68 12.99
C HIS A 426 -7.89 12.46 12.31
N THR A 427 -9.13 11.97 12.33
CA THR A 427 -10.31 12.69 11.79
C THR A 427 -11.16 13.36 12.86
N THR A 428 -10.82 13.22 14.15
CA THR A 428 -11.62 13.67 15.28
C THR A 428 -10.81 14.46 16.32
N LYS A 429 -9.67 15.03 15.91
CA LYS A 429 -8.82 15.86 16.77
C LYS A 429 -9.61 17.02 17.37
N ARG A 430 -9.38 17.30 18.65
CA ARG A 430 -9.93 18.45 19.34
C ARG A 430 -8.90 19.59 19.37
N ILE A 431 -8.91 20.40 18.32
CA ILE A 431 -7.95 21.48 18.12
C ILE A 431 -8.48 22.74 18.80
N PRO A 432 -7.76 23.33 19.77
CA PRO A 432 -8.16 24.60 20.36
C PRO A 432 -8.10 25.76 19.35
N GLY A 433 -9.05 26.68 19.38
CA GLY A 433 -9.04 27.87 18.52
C GLY A 433 -7.76 28.70 18.68
N ALA A 434 -7.30 28.87 19.92
CA ALA A 434 -6.06 29.58 20.23
C ALA A 434 -4.82 28.98 19.50
N LEU A 435 -4.81 27.69 19.17
CA LEU A 435 -3.74 27.09 18.39
C LEU A 435 -3.76 27.57 16.93
N LEU A 436 -4.96 27.72 16.34
CA LEU A 436 -5.09 28.26 14.98
C LEU A 436 -4.66 29.73 14.92
N ASP A 437 -5.03 30.50 15.94
CA ASP A 437 -4.64 31.91 16.05
C ASP A 437 -3.14 32.06 16.25
N ALA A 438 -2.55 31.28 17.15
CA ALA A 438 -1.10 31.27 17.39
C ALA A 438 -0.29 30.84 16.15
N ARG A 439 -0.89 30.05 15.26
CA ARG A 439 -0.29 29.64 13.97
C ARG A 439 -0.54 30.65 12.85
N GLY A 440 -1.31 31.71 13.08
CA GLY A 440 -1.65 32.71 12.09
C GLY A 440 -2.51 32.14 10.94
N VAL A 441 -3.39 31.17 11.23
CA VAL A 441 -4.23 30.56 10.18
C VAL A 441 -5.13 31.61 9.56
N ASP A 442 -4.97 31.87 8.28
CA ASP A 442 -5.75 32.85 7.52
C ASP A 442 -6.78 32.21 6.59
N ALA A 443 -6.70 30.89 6.36
CA ALA A 443 -7.71 30.14 5.63
C ALA A 443 -7.93 28.73 6.23
N LEU A 444 -9.19 28.26 6.15
CA LEU A 444 -9.59 26.89 6.44
C LEU A 444 -10.11 26.24 5.16
N VAL A 445 -9.74 24.99 4.90
CA VAL A 445 -10.32 24.19 3.81
C VAL A 445 -10.97 22.96 4.42
N LEU A 446 -12.30 22.93 4.41
CA LEU A 446 -13.12 21.94 5.11
C LEU A 446 -14.02 21.20 4.11
N LEU A 447 -14.24 19.91 4.32
CA LEU A 447 -15.09 19.06 3.49
C LEU A 447 -16.54 19.15 3.96
N LEU A 448 -17.45 19.52 3.07
CA LEU A 448 -18.88 19.46 3.33
C LEU A 448 -19.38 18.02 3.34
N ALA A 449 -20.33 17.71 4.21
CA ALA A 449 -21.03 16.44 4.19
C ALA A 449 -21.88 16.32 2.91
N GLU A 450 -22.11 15.08 2.48
CA GLU A 450 -22.85 14.81 1.24
C GLU A 450 -24.24 15.43 1.29
N GLY A 451 -24.64 16.06 0.20
CA GLY A 451 -25.95 16.74 0.09
C GLY A 451 -26.06 18.08 0.84
N GLN A 452 -25.02 18.49 1.58
CA GLN A 452 -25.06 19.75 2.33
C GLN A 452 -24.60 20.93 1.46
N ALA A 453 -25.29 22.06 1.58
CA ALA A 453 -24.84 23.34 1.05
C ALA A 453 -24.31 24.20 2.20
N LEU A 454 -23.35 25.08 1.91
CA LEU A 454 -22.91 26.06 2.87
C LEU A 454 -23.98 27.18 2.94
N ALA A 455 -24.81 27.16 3.95
CA ALA A 455 -25.70 28.26 4.28
C ALA A 455 -25.16 29.02 5.50
N SER A 456 -25.36 30.30 5.56
CA SER A 456 -25.09 31.09 6.76
C SER A 456 -26.26 30.96 7.75
N PRO A 457 -25.98 30.75 9.05
CA PRO A 457 -24.69 30.51 9.68
C PRO A 457 -24.19 29.06 9.45
N TRP A 458 -22.89 28.83 9.47
CA TRP A 458 -22.37 27.48 9.42
C TRP A 458 -22.70 26.69 10.69
N THR A 459 -23.16 25.47 10.46
CA THR A 459 -23.47 24.53 11.53
C THR A 459 -22.52 23.33 11.44
N ALA A 460 -22.15 22.80 12.58
CA ALA A 460 -21.21 21.66 12.65
C ALA A 460 -21.67 20.46 11.82
N SER A 461 -22.96 20.17 11.76
CA SER A 461 -23.53 19.06 11.01
C SER A 461 -23.34 19.15 9.49
N ARG A 462 -22.92 20.30 8.96
CA ARG A 462 -22.65 20.48 7.54
C ARG A 462 -21.29 19.94 7.10
N PHE A 463 -20.39 19.67 8.03
CA PHE A 463 -19.06 19.17 7.73
C PHE A 463 -18.96 17.66 7.88
N ALA A 464 -18.14 17.02 7.02
CA ALA A 464 -18.09 15.57 6.91
C ALA A 464 -17.38 14.90 8.07
N ARG A 465 -16.39 15.55 8.70
CA ARG A 465 -15.48 14.92 9.65
C ARG A 465 -15.53 15.57 11.03
N GLY A 466 -15.25 14.76 12.07
CA GLY A 466 -15.36 15.20 13.45
C GLY A 466 -14.48 16.40 13.80
N VAL A 467 -13.25 16.50 13.28
CA VAL A 467 -12.38 17.66 13.48
C VAL A 467 -12.95 18.92 12.84
N GLU A 468 -13.51 18.82 11.65
CA GLU A 468 -14.14 19.94 10.94
C GLU A 468 -15.41 20.40 11.67
N GLN A 469 -16.20 19.44 12.16
CA GLN A 469 -17.37 19.72 13.02
C GLN A 469 -16.97 20.36 14.35
N HIS A 470 -15.83 19.94 14.93
CA HIS A 470 -15.30 20.55 16.14
C HIS A 470 -14.90 22.01 15.90
N LEU A 471 -14.17 22.29 14.81
CA LEU A 471 -13.79 23.65 14.45
C LEU A 471 -15.00 24.56 14.25
N ALA A 472 -16.06 24.06 13.63
CA ALA A 472 -17.28 24.81 13.41
C ALA A 472 -18.06 25.12 14.72
N ARG A 473 -17.78 24.39 15.82
CA ARG A 473 -18.37 24.64 17.14
C ARG A 473 -17.54 25.58 18.01
N LEU A 474 -16.33 25.95 17.56
CA LEU A 474 -15.51 26.87 18.35
C LEU A 474 -16.21 28.24 18.47
N PRO A 475 -16.19 28.85 19.66
CA PRO A 475 -16.72 30.20 19.85
C PRO A 475 -16.08 31.19 18.87
N GLY A 476 -16.87 32.02 18.22
CA GLY A 476 -16.37 33.02 17.27
C GLY A 476 -15.90 32.48 15.91
N ALA A 477 -15.92 31.16 15.65
CA ALA A 477 -15.41 30.62 14.39
C ALA A 477 -16.14 31.17 13.15
N GLY A 478 -17.48 31.28 13.22
CA GLY A 478 -18.30 31.84 12.14
C GLY A 478 -18.14 33.35 11.97
N GLU A 479 -17.68 34.04 13.00
CA GLU A 479 -17.37 35.46 12.97
C GLU A 479 -15.96 35.70 12.41
N ALA A 480 -15.00 34.86 12.81
CA ALA A 480 -13.60 34.96 12.40
C ALA A 480 -13.36 34.59 10.93
N PHE A 481 -14.14 33.67 10.37
CA PHE A 481 -13.96 33.19 9.01
C PHE A 481 -15.21 33.33 8.14
N ALA A 482 -15.06 33.75 6.90
CA ALA A 482 -16.12 33.86 5.91
C ALA A 482 -15.92 32.91 4.73
N PRO A 483 -16.99 32.34 4.14
CA PRO A 483 -16.89 31.57 2.90
C PRO A 483 -16.34 32.43 1.77
N ALA A 484 -15.30 31.92 1.10
CA ALA A 484 -14.69 32.53 -0.09
C ALA A 484 -15.00 31.75 -1.36
N ALA A 485 -15.02 30.42 -1.28
CA ALA A 485 -15.34 29.55 -2.41
C ALA A 485 -15.84 28.19 -1.94
N VAL A 486 -16.56 27.50 -2.82
CA VAL A 486 -16.94 26.08 -2.66
C VAL A 486 -16.58 25.35 -3.95
N SER A 487 -15.91 24.20 -3.87
CA SER A 487 -15.61 23.42 -5.06
C SER A 487 -16.87 22.84 -5.70
N GLY A 488 -16.93 22.87 -7.04
CA GLY A 488 -18.08 22.37 -7.82
C GLY A 488 -18.09 20.87 -8.05
N VAL A 489 -17.04 20.14 -7.61
CA VAL A 489 -16.93 18.70 -7.84
C VAL A 489 -17.94 17.94 -6.98
N PRO A 490 -18.88 17.17 -7.57
CA PRO A 490 -19.81 16.34 -6.82
C PRO A 490 -19.05 15.37 -5.89
N HIS A 491 -19.60 15.07 -4.73
CA HIS A 491 -19.02 14.18 -3.69
C HIS A 491 -17.71 14.66 -3.05
N LEU A 492 -17.11 15.76 -3.52
CA LEU A 492 -15.86 16.34 -3.00
C LEU A 492 -15.99 17.85 -2.84
N ARG A 493 -17.04 18.30 -2.15
CA ARG A 493 -17.32 19.71 -1.98
C ARG A 493 -16.52 20.28 -0.81
N TYR A 494 -15.38 20.88 -1.12
CA TYR A 494 -14.60 21.64 -0.15
C TYR A 494 -15.08 23.09 -0.12
N VAL A 495 -15.16 23.65 1.09
CA VAL A 495 -15.33 25.09 1.29
C VAL A 495 -14.01 25.69 1.72
N VAL A 496 -13.64 26.80 1.07
CA VAL A 496 -12.57 27.69 1.52
C VAL A 496 -13.18 28.77 2.36
N LEU A 497 -12.73 28.89 3.59
CA LEU A 497 -13.13 29.90 4.55
C LEU A 497 -11.93 30.80 4.80
N ARG A 498 -12.01 32.09 4.49
CA ARG A 498 -10.95 33.08 4.70
C ARG A 498 -11.18 33.82 6.02
N ARG A 499 -10.10 34.11 6.74
CA ARG A 499 -10.15 34.97 7.94
C ARG A 499 -10.62 36.36 7.52
N ARG A 500 -11.58 36.91 8.23
CA ARG A 500 -12.04 38.28 8.00
C ARG A 500 -10.96 39.28 8.41
N ALA A 501 -10.67 40.25 7.55
CA ALA A 501 -9.93 41.43 7.96
C ALA A 501 -10.76 42.16 9.03
N GLY A 502 -10.14 42.56 10.14
CA GLY A 502 -10.85 43.06 11.29
C GLY A 502 -11.89 44.14 10.90
N GLY A 503 -13.16 43.79 11.03
CA GLY A 503 -14.28 44.75 11.05
C GLY A 503 -15.16 44.89 9.81
N GLU A 504 -14.95 44.23 8.66
CA GLU A 504 -15.89 44.34 7.52
C GLU A 504 -16.55 43.02 7.15
N ALA A 505 -17.88 42.98 7.27
CA ALA A 505 -18.70 41.89 6.75
C ALA A 505 -18.79 41.99 5.20
N ALA A 506 -17.97 41.27 4.48
CA ALA A 506 -18.09 41.19 3.02
C ALA A 506 -19.37 40.41 2.63
N ALA A 507 -20.30 41.09 1.93
CA ALA A 507 -21.44 40.43 1.30
C ALA A 507 -21.00 39.50 0.19
N VAL A 508 -21.31 38.20 0.32
CA VAL A 508 -21.08 37.20 -0.72
C VAL A 508 -22.16 37.33 -1.77
N ALA A 509 -21.79 37.76 -2.98
CA ALA A 509 -22.66 37.68 -4.16
C ALA A 509 -22.77 36.20 -4.64
N PRO A 510 -23.98 35.69 -4.92
CA PRO A 510 -24.14 34.36 -5.49
C PRO A 510 -23.72 34.38 -6.95
N ARG A 511 -22.85 33.42 -7.32
CA ARG A 511 -22.62 33.02 -8.70
C ARG A 511 -23.13 31.59 -8.94
#